data_111e0e44f408bb1cbfec7d5af985dccb
#
_entry.id   111e0e44f408bb1cbfec7d5af985dccb
#
_cell.length_a   1.000
_cell.length_b   1.000
_cell.length_c   1.000
_cell.angle_alpha   90.00
_cell.angle_beta   90.00
_cell.angle_gamma   90.00
#
_symmetry.space_group_name_H-M   'P 1'
#
loop_
_entity.id
_entity.type
_entity.pdbx_description
1 polymer ?
#
loop_
_entity_poly.entity_id
_entity_poly.type
_entity_poly.pdbx_seq_one_letter_code
_entity_poly.pdbx_strand_id
1 'polypeptide(L)'
;RINNYTPMIELFRELVMTSRSSYDVLFKIRNPGAFSADVRISLLKIFRRCVCTVLDTEATKKITKISTSALYEAYGSLFKDISTLQAQFSGITNEQITSLASLLGEYDDRGQQGYVLTDLFFDWFEEKLGQEFSITGPRGAGRDIELNTIFPQFIGSCPCDFIIRESYSNQVRAIGFARYDSTRGGAQSDDRTGGNNDKVNKVMQFSLQSGENFKIIFLSDGPGLTHNDTWYETCYLDGQWDGNVRVTTLKTADIRITHNWLRS
;
A
#
# COMPACT_ATOMS: atom_id res chain seq x y z
N ARG A 1 -12.81 -16.18 -0.86
CA ARG A 1 -11.58 -16.33 -0.05
C ARG A 1 -11.21 -17.80 0.12
N ILE A 2 -12.10 -18.63 0.67
CA ILE A 2 -11.85 -20.06 0.89
C ILE A 2 -11.47 -20.73 -0.42
N ASN A 3 -12.22 -20.52 -1.50
CA ASN A 3 -11.96 -21.12 -2.82
C ASN A 3 -10.59 -20.71 -3.40
N ASN A 4 -10.06 -19.54 -3.04
CA ASN A 4 -8.77 -19.08 -3.55
C ASN A 4 -7.60 -19.70 -2.78
N TYR A 5 -7.74 -19.91 -1.47
CA TYR A 5 -6.63 -20.40 -0.64
C TYR A 5 -6.61 -21.93 -0.48
N THR A 6 -7.73 -22.62 -0.61
CA THR A 6 -7.75 -24.11 -0.50
C THR A 6 -6.76 -24.78 -1.44
N PRO A 7 -6.72 -24.45 -2.77
CA PRO A 7 -5.72 -25.02 -3.66
C PRO A 7 -4.27 -24.66 -3.27
N MET A 8 -4.07 -23.47 -2.71
CA MET A 8 -2.74 -23.02 -2.28
C MET A 8 -2.26 -23.76 -1.04
N ILE A 9 -3.18 -24.09 -0.12
CA ILE A 9 -2.88 -24.88 1.09
C ILE A 9 -2.52 -26.31 0.69
N GLU A 10 -3.23 -26.91 -0.26
CA GLU A 10 -2.89 -28.24 -0.79
C GLU A 10 -1.53 -28.24 -1.49
N LEU A 11 -1.25 -27.26 -2.32
CA LEU A 11 0.06 -27.10 -2.95
C LEU A 11 1.18 -26.91 -1.89
N PHE A 12 0.91 -26.14 -0.85
CA PHE A 12 1.85 -25.98 0.26
C PHE A 12 2.09 -27.28 1.01
N ARG A 13 1.02 -28.08 1.24
CA ARG A 13 1.11 -29.42 1.80
C ARG A 13 2.05 -30.30 1.00
N GLU A 14 1.89 -30.34 -0.32
CA GLU A 14 2.77 -31.12 -1.21
C GLU A 14 4.23 -30.68 -1.06
N LEU A 15 4.49 -29.36 -1.02
CA LEU A 15 5.83 -28.83 -0.80
C LEU A 15 6.41 -29.27 0.54
N VAL A 16 5.63 -29.23 1.63
CA VAL A 16 6.05 -29.70 2.96
C VAL A 16 6.37 -31.21 2.93
N MET A 17 5.49 -32.03 2.36
CA MET A 17 5.66 -33.50 2.33
C MET A 17 6.88 -33.94 1.50
N THR A 18 7.25 -33.16 0.49
CA THR A 18 8.38 -33.46 -0.42
C THR A 18 9.68 -32.73 -0.08
N SER A 19 9.70 -31.96 1.00
CA SER A 19 10.89 -31.19 1.40
C SER A 19 11.67 -31.88 2.53
N ARG A 20 12.99 -31.66 2.52
CA ARG A 20 13.92 -32.20 3.53
C ARG A 20 14.05 -31.32 4.76
N SER A 21 13.70 -30.05 4.64
CA SER A 21 13.77 -29.05 5.70
C SER A 21 12.79 -27.90 5.45
N SER A 22 12.49 -27.13 6.48
CA SER A 22 11.69 -25.91 6.33
C SER A 22 12.39 -24.86 5.46
N TYR A 23 13.72 -24.84 5.44
CA TYR A 23 14.50 -24.07 4.47
C TYR A 23 14.22 -24.53 3.03
N ASP A 24 14.18 -25.83 2.77
CA ASP A 24 13.91 -26.39 1.45
C ASP A 24 12.49 -25.99 0.96
N VAL A 25 11.51 -25.97 1.85
CA VAL A 25 10.16 -25.45 1.53
C VAL A 25 10.24 -23.98 1.07
N LEU A 26 10.91 -23.12 1.85
CA LEU A 26 11.06 -21.70 1.48
C LEU A 26 11.85 -21.53 0.17
N PHE A 27 12.91 -22.31 -0.01
CA PHE A 27 13.72 -22.28 -1.22
C PHE A 27 12.90 -22.62 -2.46
N LYS A 28 12.09 -23.70 -2.43
CA LYS A 28 11.18 -24.10 -3.51
C LYS A 28 10.17 -23.01 -3.83
N ILE A 29 9.54 -22.41 -2.80
CA ILE A 29 8.57 -21.32 -2.98
C ILE A 29 9.22 -20.10 -3.65
N ARG A 30 10.43 -19.75 -3.25
CA ARG A 30 11.14 -18.56 -3.74
C ARG A 30 11.95 -18.78 -5.02
N ASN A 31 11.98 -20.01 -5.54
CA ASN A 31 12.67 -20.30 -6.80
C ASN A 31 12.06 -19.49 -7.95
N PRO A 32 12.83 -18.63 -8.64
CA PRO A 32 12.34 -17.89 -9.80
C PRO A 32 11.82 -18.85 -10.89
N GLY A 33 10.62 -18.59 -11.39
CA GLY A 33 10.02 -19.43 -12.45
C GLY A 33 9.26 -20.66 -11.95
N ALA A 34 9.38 -21.07 -10.68
CA ALA A 34 8.61 -22.22 -10.16
C ALA A 34 7.11 -21.92 -10.06
N PHE A 35 6.75 -20.68 -9.73
CA PHE A 35 5.37 -20.25 -9.53
C PHE A 35 5.13 -18.86 -10.10
N SER A 36 3.88 -18.56 -10.49
CA SER A 36 3.45 -17.20 -10.78
C SER A 36 3.60 -16.31 -9.54
N ALA A 37 3.61 -14.99 -9.72
CA ALA A 37 3.75 -14.06 -8.61
C ALA A 37 2.64 -14.24 -7.55
N ASP A 38 1.39 -14.41 -7.98
CA ASP A 38 0.23 -14.55 -7.08
C ASP A 38 0.27 -15.85 -6.28
N VAL A 39 0.58 -16.97 -6.94
CA VAL A 39 0.75 -18.27 -6.28
C VAL A 39 1.89 -18.18 -5.25
N ARG A 40 3.02 -17.60 -5.63
CA ARG A 40 4.17 -17.43 -4.73
C ARG A 40 3.80 -16.57 -3.52
N ILE A 41 3.10 -15.46 -3.70
CA ILE A 41 2.66 -14.60 -2.60
C ILE A 41 1.73 -15.37 -1.65
N SER A 42 0.80 -16.16 -2.17
CA SER A 42 -0.09 -17.00 -1.38
C SER A 42 0.67 -18.05 -0.58
N LEU A 43 1.62 -18.76 -1.22
CA LEU A 43 2.48 -19.73 -0.53
C LEU A 43 3.37 -19.08 0.56
N LEU A 44 3.87 -17.87 0.33
CA LEU A 44 4.63 -17.11 1.33
C LEU A 44 3.78 -16.68 2.53
N LYS A 45 2.51 -16.33 2.31
CA LYS A 45 1.55 -16.07 3.39
C LYS A 45 1.33 -17.32 4.25
N ILE A 46 1.16 -18.48 3.59
CA ILE A 46 1.01 -19.77 4.29
C ILE A 46 2.29 -20.10 5.06
N PHE A 47 3.46 -19.97 4.43
CA PHE A 47 4.75 -20.20 5.07
C PHE A 47 4.91 -19.34 6.33
N ARG A 48 4.63 -18.05 6.24
CA ARG A 48 4.68 -17.16 7.39
C ARG A 48 3.72 -17.61 8.50
N ARG A 49 2.50 -18.02 8.16
CA ARG A 49 1.51 -18.43 9.15
C ARG A 49 1.87 -19.76 9.81
N CYS A 50 2.38 -20.72 9.06
CA CYS A 50 2.56 -22.10 9.53
C CYS A 50 3.99 -22.41 9.99
N VAL A 51 5.00 -21.72 9.46
CA VAL A 51 6.42 -22.04 9.69
C VAL A 51 7.12 -20.99 10.55
N CYS A 52 6.98 -19.70 10.23
CA CYS A 52 7.67 -18.63 10.94
C CYS A 52 6.86 -17.32 10.93
N THR A 53 6.15 -17.06 12.02
CA THR A 53 5.21 -15.92 12.14
C THR A 53 5.87 -14.55 12.16
N VAL A 54 7.14 -14.49 12.51
CA VAL A 54 7.93 -13.23 12.58
C VAL A 54 8.68 -12.92 11.28
N LEU A 55 8.61 -13.80 10.28
CA LEU A 55 9.27 -13.60 9.00
C LEU A 55 8.73 -12.35 8.31
N ASP A 56 9.62 -11.43 7.91
CA ASP A 56 9.25 -10.21 7.22
C ASP A 56 8.65 -10.50 5.83
N THR A 57 7.43 -10.05 5.61
CA THR A 57 6.69 -10.35 4.38
C THR A 57 7.28 -9.64 3.16
N GLU A 58 7.74 -8.38 3.32
CA GLU A 58 8.27 -7.61 2.21
C GLU A 58 9.66 -8.11 1.80
N ALA A 59 10.52 -8.42 2.78
CA ALA A 59 11.80 -9.05 2.50
C ALA A 59 11.64 -10.40 1.78
N THR A 60 10.66 -11.19 2.23
CA THR A 60 10.39 -12.52 1.67
C THR A 60 9.93 -12.48 0.22
N LYS A 61 9.17 -11.46 -0.18
CA LYS A 61 8.72 -11.25 -1.58
C LYS A 61 9.85 -10.82 -2.53
N LYS A 62 10.90 -10.19 -2.03
CA LYS A 62 12.02 -9.63 -2.84
C LYS A 62 12.99 -10.73 -3.28
N ILE A 63 12.53 -11.69 -4.08
CA ILE A 63 13.29 -12.90 -4.47
C ILE A 63 14.59 -12.62 -5.25
N THR A 64 14.67 -11.51 -5.96
CA THR A 64 15.85 -11.10 -6.74
C THR A 64 16.83 -10.22 -5.96
N LYS A 65 16.37 -9.60 -4.86
CA LYS A 65 17.20 -8.66 -4.07
C LYS A 65 17.73 -9.28 -2.78
N ILE A 66 16.99 -10.22 -2.20
CA ILE A 66 17.32 -10.88 -0.93
C ILE A 66 17.37 -12.37 -1.19
N SER A 67 18.49 -13.02 -0.93
CA SER A 67 18.64 -14.47 -1.10
C SER A 67 17.83 -15.25 -0.06
N THR A 68 17.47 -16.50 -0.37
CA THR A 68 16.81 -17.37 0.60
C THR A 68 17.75 -17.75 1.75
N SER A 69 19.05 -17.84 1.50
CA SER A 69 20.07 -18.08 2.52
C SER A 69 20.14 -16.93 3.53
N ALA A 70 20.12 -15.66 3.07
CA ALA A 70 20.13 -14.51 3.98
C ALA A 70 18.88 -14.48 4.90
N LEU A 71 17.71 -14.84 4.37
CA LEU A 71 16.52 -14.99 5.20
C LEU A 71 16.63 -16.14 6.22
N TYR A 72 17.26 -17.24 5.82
CA TYR A 72 17.47 -18.36 6.71
C TYR A 72 18.51 -18.05 7.79
N GLU A 73 19.58 -17.34 7.46
CA GLU A 73 20.54 -16.85 8.45
C GLU A 73 19.88 -15.97 9.51
N ALA A 74 18.96 -15.10 9.08
CA ALA A 74 18.26 -14.18 9.99
C ALA A 74 17.15 -14.83 10.82
N TYR A 75 16.41 -15.77 10.24
CA TYR A 75 15.17 -16.29 10.84
C TYR A 75 15.12 -17.81 10.99
N GLY A 76 16.10 -18.56 10.47
CA GLY A 76 16.05 -20.03 10.37
C GLY A 76 15.93 -20.75 11.72
N SER A 77 16.52 -20.16 12.78
CA SER A 77 16.38 -20.69 14.14
C SER A 77 14.94 -20.65 14.68
N LEU A 78 14.08 -19.84 14.07
CA LEU A 78 12.67 -19.68 14.42
C LEU A 78 11.76 -20.47 13.50
N PHE A 79 12.31 -21.17 12.51
CA PHE A 79 11.52 -22.01 11.62
C PHE A 79 11.03 -23.27 12.37
N LYS A 80 9.76 -23.56 12.23
CA LYS A 80 9.19 -24.82 12.71
C LYS A 80 9.90 -25.99 12.02
N ASP A 81 10.23 -27.02 12.77
CA ASP A 81 10.88 -28.20 12.23
C ASP A 81 10.03 -28.91 11.17
N ILE A 82 10.70 -29.47 10.16
CA ILE A 82 10.02 -30.09 9.02
C ILE A 82 9.24 -31.33 9.42
N SER A 83 9.72 -32.13 10.37
CA SER A 83 8.99 -33.32 10.84
C SER A 83 7.68 -32.93 11.51
N THR A 84 7.68 -31.84 12.28
CA THR A 84 6.47 -31.28 12.90
C THR A 84 5.50 -30.78 11.84
N LEU A 85 5.97 -30.08 10.80
CA LEU A 85 5.14 -29.62 9.70
C LEU A 85 4.53 -30.80 8.93
N GLN A 86 5.33 -31.80 8.61
CA GLN A 86 4.88 -33.01 7.90
C GLN A 86 3.80 -33.73 8.72
N ALA A 87 3.98 -33.89 10.02
CA ALA A 87 2.97 -34.47 10.91
C ALA A 87 1.67 -33.66 10.90
N GLN A 88 1.75 -32.33 10.97
CA GLN A 88 0.58 -31.45 10.94
C GLN A 88 -0.16 -31.49 9.60
N PHE A 89 0.55 -31.46 8.50
CA PHE A 89 -0.05 -31.42 7.17
C PHE A 89 -0.48 -32.80 6.67
N SER A 90 0.09 -33.90 7.15
CA SER A 90 -0.37 -35.26 6.80
C SER A 90 -1.78 -35.54 7.30
N GLY A 91 -2.14 -35.02 8.47
CA GLY A 91 -3.45 -35.21 9.12
C GLY A 91 -4.38 -34.00 9.03
N ILE A 92 -4.08 -33.00 8.22
CA ILE A 92 -4.90 -31.79 8.12
C ILE A 92 -6.31 -32.12 7.61
N THR A 93 -7.34 -31.67 8.35
CA THR A 93 -8.74 -31.90 7.97
C THR A 93 -9.28 -30.76 7.10
N ASN A 94 -10.42 -31.00 6.43
CA ASN A 94 -11.08 -29.97 5.61
C ASN A 94 -11.51 -28.76 6.44
N GLU A 95 -11.91 -28.95 7.70
CA GLU A 95 -12.27 -27.87 8.62
C GLU A 95 -11.05 -27.01 8.96
N GLN A 96 -9.89 -27.64 9.14
CA GLN A 96 -8.64 -26.93 9.40
C GLN A 96 -8.17 -26.17 8.16
N ILE A 97 -8.29 -26.75 6.96
CA ILE A 97 -8.01 -26.07 5.68
C ILE A 97 -8.93 -24.86 5.53
N THR A 98 -10.23 -25.02 5.78
CA THR A 98 -11.21 -23.92 5.71
C THR A 98 -10.87 -22.80 6.69
N SER A 99 -10.53 -23.15 7.92
CA SER A 99 -10.14 -22.18 8.95
C SER A 99 -8.85 -21.43 8.57
N LEU A 100 -7.84 -22.15 8.07
CA LEU A 100 -6.59 -21.54 7.61
C LEU A 100 -6.83 -20.64 6.40
N ALA A 101 -7.64 -21.06 5.41
CA ALA A 101 -8.00 -20.26 4.26
C ALA A 101 -8.70 -18.96 4.66
N SER A 102 -9.60 -19.00 5.62
CA SER A 102 -10.29 -17.82 6.16
C SER A 102 -9.31 -16.85 6.81
N LEU A 103 -8.38 -17.34 7.63
CA LEU A 103 -7.33 -16.55 8.26
C LEU A 103 -6.35 -15.93 7.27
N LEU A 104 -6.00 -16.64 6.19
CA LEU A 104 -5.10 -16.14 5.15
C LEU A 104 -5.74 -15.01 4.35
N GLY A 105 -7.03 -15.10 4.08
CA GLY A 105 -7.80 -14.11 3.32
C GLY A 105 -8.34 -12.94 4.15
N GLU A 106 -8.13 -12.92 5.47
CA GLU A 106 -8.66 -11.87 6.35
C GLU A 106 -8.26 -10.45 5.92
N TYR A 107 -7.04 -10.31 5.41
CA TYR A 107 -6.46 -9.01 5.07
C TYR A 107 -6.36 -8.75 3.56
N ASP A 108 -6.87 -9.62 2.70
CA ASP A 108 -6.75 -9.47 1.25
C ASP A 108 -7.44 -8.21 0.72
N ASP A 109 -8.53 -7.81 1.36
CA ASP A 109 -9.32 -6.66 0.94
C ASP A 109 -8.87 -5.33 1.58
N ARG A 110 -7.87 -5.34 2.47
CA ARG A 110 -7.45 -4.09 3.16
C ARG A 110 -6.96 -2.99 2.22
N GLY A 111 -6.25 -3.35 1.15
CA GLY A 111 -5.81 -2.41 0.14
C GLY A 111 -6.93 -1.94 -0.80
N GLN A 112 -7.99 -2.72 -0.93
CA GLN A 112 -9.08 -2.46 -1.86
C GLN A 112 -9.83 -1.16 -1.54
N GLN A 113 -10.04 -0.86 -0.25
CA GLN A 113 -10.75 0.34 0.18
C GLN A 113 -10.00 1.63 -0.19
N GLY A 114 -8.67 1.60 -0.16
CA GLY A 114 -7.84 2.71 -0.65
C GLY A 114 -8.04 2.95 -2.15
N TYR A 115 -8.10 1.89 -2.93
CA TYR A 115 -8.35 1.99 -4.37
C TYR A 115 -9.76 2.49 -4.67
N VAL A 116 -10.77 2.03 -3.92
CA VAL A 116 -12.15 2.53 -4.04
C VAL A 116 -12.22 4.02 -3.72
N LEU A 117 -11.55 4.48 -2.67
CA LEU A 117 -11.50 5.89 -2.31
C LEU A 117 -10.91 6.74 -3.44
N THR A 118 -9.78 6.32 -3.99
CA THR A 118 -9.11 7.03 -5.08
C THR A 118 -9.98 7.07 -6.33
N ASP A 119 -10.61 5.94 -6.69
CA ASP A 119 -11.47 5.84 -7.85
C ASP A 119 -12.71 6.74 -7.73
N LEU A 120 -13.39 6.72 -6.58
CA LEU A 120 -14.53 7.61 -6.29
C LEU A 120 -14.13 9.10 -6.31
N PHE A 121 -12.93 9.42 -5.83
CA PHE A 121 -12.44 10.79 -5.89
C PHE A 121 -12.16 11.23 -7.33
N PHE A 122 -11.65 10.35 -8.17
CA PHE A 122 -11.42 10.64 -9.59
C PHE A 122 -12.73 10.85 -10.33
N ASP A 123 -13.73 9.99 -10.10
CA ASP A 123 -15.07 10.15 -10.70
C ASP A 123 -15.72 11.48 -10.29
N TRP A 124 -15.66 11.81 -8.99
CA TRP A 124 -16.11 13.10 -8.49
C TRP A 124 -15.36 14.27 -9.14
N PHE A 125 -14.05 14.18 -9.25
CA PHE A 125 -13.20 15.23 -9.81
C PHE A 125 -13.50 15.45 -11.30
N GLU A 126 -13.62 14.39 -12.07
CA GLU A 126 -13.93 14.45 -13.51
C GLU A 126 -15.33 15.03 -13.74
N GLU A 127 -16.30 14.67 -12.90
CA GLU A 127 -17.67 15.24 -12.97
C GLU A 127 -17.69 16.74 -12.67
N LYS A 128 -17.01 17.18 -11.60
CA LYS A 128 -17.10 18.56 -11.10
C LYS A 128 -16.12 19.52 -11.72
N LEU A 129 -14.91 19.07 -12.02
CA LEU A 129 -13.78 19.91 -12.40
C LEU A 129 -13.17 19.50 -13.75
N GLY A 130 -13.60 18.40 -14.35
CA GLY A 130 -13.02 17.81 -15.56
C GLY A 130 -13.09 18.66 -16.81
N GLN A 131 -13.91 19.71 -16.84
CA GLN A 131 -13.95 20.66 -17.97
C GLN A 131 -12.66 21.49 -18.08
N GLU A 132 -12.06 21.85 -16.96
CA GLU A 132 -10.91 22.75 -16.88
C GLU A 132 -9.63 22.07 -16.43
N PHE A 133 -9.75 20.96 -15.74
CA PHE A 133 -8.64 20.22 -15.18
C PHE A 133 -8.71 18.73 -15.53
N SER A 134 -7.56 18.10 -15.62
CA SER A 134 -7.44 16.64 -15.73
C SER A 134 -6.78 16.08 -14.47
N ILE A 135 -7.19 14.89 -14.06
CA ILE A 135 -6.58 14.14 -12.96
C ILE A 135 -5.95 12.87 -13.52
N THR A 136 -4.75 12.56 -13.09
CA THR A 136 -4.02 11.35 -13.51
C THR A 136 -3.42 10.64 -12.31
N GLY A 137 -3.48 9.32 -12.31
CA GLY A 137 -2.97 8.46 -11.24
C GLY A 137 -3.54 7.05 -11.36
N PRO A 138 -3.09 6.10 -10.53
CA PRO A 138 -3.66 4.76 -10.54
C PRO A 138 -5.07 4.77 -9.95
N ARG A 139 -6.04 4.27 -10.72
CA ARG A 139 -7.43 4.04 -10.26
C ARG A 139 -7.60 2.68 -9.56
N GLY A 140 -6.51 2.01 -9.25
CA GLY A 140 -6.50 0.68 -8.63
C GLY A 140 -5.10 0.31 -8.20
N ALA A 141 -4.79 -0.99 -8.17
CA ALA A 141 -3.44 -1.45 -7.93
C ALA A 141 -2.50 -0.94 -9.02
N GLY A 142 -1.67 0.02 -8.69
CA GLY A 142 -0.74 0.67 -9.61
C GLY A 142 0.50 1.19 -8.89
N ARG A 143 1.41 1.77 -9.65
CA ARG A 143 2.55 2.47 -9.09
C ARG A 143 2.20 3.94 -8.90
N ASP A 144 2.59 4.47 -7.75
CA ASP A 144 2.53 5.89 -7.50
C ASP A 144 3.36 6.67 -8.54
N ILE A 145 2.98 7.90 -8.76
CA ILE A 145 3.68 8.79 -9.69
C ILE A 145 4.84 9.44 -8.94
N GLU A 146 6.07 9.16 -9.32
CA GLU A 146 7.23 9.84 -8.75
C GLU A 146 7.32 11.29 -9.24
N LEU A 147 7.43 12.24 -8.31
CA LEU A 147 7.42 13.67 -8.63
C LEU A 147 8.57 14.07 -9.57
N ASN A 148 9.71 13.40 -9.50
CA ASN A 148 10.83 13.62 -10.41
C ASN A 148 10.56 13.17 -11.86
N THR A 149 9.54 12.35 -12.11
CA THR A 149 9.10 12.03 -13.47
C THR A 149 8.28 13.15 -14.11
N ILE A 150 7.71 14.02 -13.27
CA ILE A 150 6.93 15.18 -13.68
C ILE A 150 7.80 16.43 -13.74
N PHE A 151 8.65 16.61 -12.76
CA PHE A 151 9.62 17.69 -12.65
C PHE A 151 11.02 17.08 -12.58
N PRO A 152 11.75 16.95 -13.70
CA PRO A 152 13.07 16.32 -13.74
C PRO A 152 14.10 16.95 -12.80
N GLN A 153 13.92 18.22 -12.45
CA GLN A 153 14.74 18.97 -11.49
C GLN A 153 14.42 18.65 -10.00
N PHE A 154 13.34 17.91 -9.72
CA PHE A 154 13.03 17.49 -8.35
C PHE A 154 14.02 16.43 -7.88
N ILE A 155 14.75 16.73 -6.81
CA ILE A 155 15.75 15.81 -6.26
C ILE A 155 15.15 14.91 -5.18
N GLY A 156 15.33 13.61 -5.35
CA GLY A 156 14.86 12.60 -4.41
C GLY A 156 13.55 11.92 -4.84
N SER A 157 12.97 11.15 -3.93
CA SER A 157 11.71 10.44 -4.15
C SER A 157 10.57 11.18 -3.42
N CYS A 158 9.47 11.36 -4.14
CA CYS A 158 8.21 11.85 -3.59
C CYS A 158 7.06 11.18 -4.38
N PRO A 159 6.68 9.96 -4.02
CA PRO A 159 5.59 9.26 -4.68
C PRO A 159 4.25 9.92 -4.34
N CYS A 160 3.47 10.22 -5.37
CA CYS A 160 2.15 10.83 -5.31
C CYS A 160 1.09 9.85 -5.85
N ASP A 161 -0.08 9.82 -5.24
CA ASP A 161 -1.18 8.98 -5.71
C ASP A 161 -1.86 9.56 -6.95
N PHE A 162 -1.87 10.90 -7.09
CA PHE A 162 -2.43 11.56 -8.27
C PHE A 162 -1.83 12.94 -8.52
N ILE A 163 -2.01 13.40 -9.76
CA ILE A 163 -1.61 14.74 -10.22
C ILE A 163 -2.79 15.39 -10.94
N ILE A 164 -3.03 16.66 -10.65
CA ILE A 164 -4.03 17.48 -11.31
C ILE A 164 -3.32 18.48 -12.21
N ARG A 165 -3.77 18.55 -13.47
CA ARG A 165 -3.26 19.48 -14.47
C ARG A 165 -4.37 20.35 -15.02
N GLU A 166 -4.03 21.56 -15.37
CA GLU A 166 -4.93 22.40 -16.18
C GLU A 166 -5.00 21.88 -17.62
N SER A 167 -6.21 21.69 -18.14
CA SER A 167 -6.42 21.01 -19.42
C SER A 167 -5.82 21.76 -20.61
N TYR A 168 -5.81 23.09 -20.58
CA TYR A 168 -5.32 23.90 -21.69
C TYR A 168 -3.79 24.08 -21.72
N SER A 169 -3.19 24.32 -20.55
CA SER A 169 -1.76 24.61 -20.43
C SER A 169 -0.93 23.38 -20.12
N ASN A 170 -1.56 22.28 -19.69
CA ASN A 170 -0.92 21.09 -19.13
C ASN A 170 -0.07 21.37 -17.87
N GLN A 171 -0.22 22.57 -17.30
CA GLN A 171 0.48 22.96 -16.08
C GLN A 171 -0.02 22.13 -14.89
N VAL A 172 0.89 21.65 -14.05
CA VAL A 172 0.53 20.99 -12.79
C VAL A 172 -0.09 22.01 -11.86
N ARG A 173 -1.29 21.73 -11.38
CA ARG A 173 -2.02 22.58 -10.43
C ARG A 173 -2.04 22.00 -9.03
N ALA A 174 -2.04 20.67 -8.92
CA ALA A 174 -1.91 20.01 -7.64
C ALA A 174 -1.30 18.62 -7.76
N ILE A 175 -0.70 18.18 -6.67
CA ILE A 175 -0.35 16.78 -6.44
C ILE A 175 -1.16 16.26 -5.25
N GLY A 176 -1.45 14.96 -5.22
CA GLY A 176 -2.29 14.40 -4.17
C GLY A 176 -1.75 13.12 -3.58
N PHE A 177 -2.09 12.95 -2.30
CA PHE A 177 -1.82 11.77 -1.49
C PHE A 177 -3.15 11.25 -0.95
N ALA A 178 -3.48 10.00 -1.25
CA ALA A 178 -4.74 9.39 -0.87
C ALA A 178 -4.52 8.32 0.20
N ARG A 179 -5.40 8.30 1.20
CA ARG A 179 -5.33 7.35 2.28
C ARG A 179 -6.70 6.96 2.79
N TYR A 180 -6.93 5.66 2.93
CA TYR A 180 -8.09 5.12 3.62
C TYR A 180 -7.68 4.55 4.99
N ASP A 181 -8.16 5.17 6.06
CA ASP A 181 -7.92 4.74 7.44
C ASP A 181 -9.04 3.79 7.90
N SER A 182 -8.80 2.48 7.74
CA SER A 182 -9.77 1.44 8.14
C SER A 182 -9.88 1.24 9.66
N THR A 183 -8.84 1.64 10.41
CA THR A 183 -8.76 1.51 11.87
C THR A 183 -7.98 2.68 12.45
N ARG A 184 -8.10 2.89 13.78
CA ARG A 184 -7.24 3.82 14.51
C ARG A 184 -5.76 3.52 14.23
N GLY A 185 -4.98 4.56 13.96
CA GLY A 185 -3.58 4.46 13.55
C GLY A 185 -2.62 3.85 14.58
N GLY A 186 -2.97 3.85 15.87
CA GLY A 186 -2.08 3.42 16.94
C GLY A 186 -0.75 4.18 16.92
N ALA A 187 0.35 3.54 17.35
CA ALA A 187 1.70 4.12 17.35
C ALA A 187 2.24 4.54 15.96
N GLN A 188 1.58 4.11 14.89
CA GLN A 188 1.93 4.53 13.53
C GLN A 188 1.30 5.87 13.12
N SER A 189 0.44 6.49 13.93
CA SER A 189 -0.15 7.79 13.59
C SER A 189 0.89 8.90 13.64
N ASP A 190 1.76 8.90 14.65
CA ASP A 190 2.85 9.88 14.81
C ASP A 190 3.83 9.83 13.63
N ASP A 191 4.22 8.62 13.20
CA ASP A 191 5.08 8.40 12.02
C ASP A 191 4.45 8.95 10.73
N ARG A 192 3.13 8.97 10.66
CA ARG A 192 2.36 9.44 9.49
C ARG A 192 2.36 10.94 9.37
N THR A 193 2.11 11.63 10.49
CA THR A 193 2.11 13.10 10.54
C THR A 193 3.50 13.62 10.20
N GLY A 194 4.55 13.02 10.76
CA GLY A 194 5.93 13.31 10.41
C GLY A 194 6.21 13.10 8.91
N GLY A 195 5.85 11.95 8.36
CA GLY A 195 6.06 11.64 6.94
C GLY A 195 5.29 12.57 6.00
N ASN A 196 4.08 12.98 6.36
CA ASN A 196 3.31 13.94 5.57
C ASN A 196 3.86 15.37 5.68
N ASN A 197 4.29 15.80 6.85
CA ASN A 197 5.01 17.07 7.02
C ASN A 197 6.29 17.11 6.17
N ASP A 198 7.06 16.04 6.13
CA ASP A 198 8.25 15.94 5.28
C ASP A 198 7.91 16.08 3.79
N LYS A 199 6.79 15.50 3.34
CA LYS A 199 6.29 15.68 1.97
C LYS A 199 5.97 17.15 1.69
N VAL A 200 5.23 17.82 2.56
CA VAL A 200 4.91 19.24 2.44
C VAL A 200 6.18 20.07 2.36
N ASN A 201 7.13 19.87 3.27
CA ASN A 201 8.38 20.61 3.30
C ASN A 201 9.23 20.41 2.04
N LYS A 202 9.38 19.19 1.57
CA LYS A 202 10.13 18.87 0.32
C LYS A 202 9.50 19.54 -0.89
N VAL A 203 8.19 19.47 -1.01
CA VAL A 203 7.45 20.03 -2.15
C VAL A 203 7.47 21.55 -2.11
N MET A 204 7.27 22.16 -0.95
CA MET A 204 7.36 23.61 -0.75
C MET A 204 8.75 24.16 -1.10
N GLN A 205 9.82 23.52 -0.60
CA GLN A 205 11.19 23.92 -0.93
C GLN A 205 11.46 23.82 -2.44
N PHE A 206 11.01 22.75 -3.07
CA PHE A 206 11.14 22.59 -4.50
C PHE A 206 10.41 23.71 -5.27
N SER A 207 9.15 23.99 -4.93
CA SER A 207 8.35 25.06 -5.51
C SER A 207 9.06 26.42 -5.41
N LEU A 208 9.58 26.77 -4.23
CA LEU A 208 10.31 28.02 -4.00
C LEU A 208 11.62 28.13 -4.84
N GLN A 209 12.31 27.01 -5.05
CA GLN A 209 13.56 26.97 -5.82
C GLN A 209 13.35 26.97 -7.32
N SER A 210 12.32 26.27 -7.78
CA SER A 210 12.05 26.08 -9.22
C SER A 210 11.14 27.16 -9.83
N GLY A 211 10.39 27.89 -8.98
CA GLY A 211 9.33 28.80 -9.42
C GLY A 211 8.04 28.08 -9.85
N GLU A 212 7.97 26.76 -9.71
CA GLU A 212 6.76 25.98 -9.99
C GLU A 212 5.70 26.24 -8.91
N ASN A 213 4.50 26.62 -9.31
CA ASN A 213 3.39 26.91 -8.38
C ASN A 213 2.29 25.86 -8.50
N PHE A 214 2.18 25.01 -7.50
CA PHE A 214 1.14 23.98 -7.40
C PHE A 214 0.76 23.69 -5.95
N LYS A 215 -0.35 23.00 -5.77
CA LYS A 215 -0.98 22.73 -4.47
C LYS A 215 -0.71 21.30 -4.01
N ILE A 216 -0.98 21.02 -2.75
CA ILE A 216 -0.96 19.67 -2.17
C ILE A 216 -2.35 19.32 -1.64
N ILE A 217 -2.83 18.14 -2.00
CA ILE A 217 -4.09 17.58 -1.52
C ILE A 217 -3.79 16.31 -0.72
N PHE A 218 -4.25 16.27 0.53
CA PHE A 218 -4.32 15.04 1.32
C PHE A 218 -5.79 14.57 1.34
N LEU A 219 -6.09 13.54 0.55
CA LEU A 219 -7.37 12.85 0.56
C LEU A 219 -7.34 11.79 1.65
N SER A 220 -8.04 12.01 2.74
CA SER A 220 -8.11 11.08 3.87
C SER A 220 -9.56 10.71 4.15
N ASP A 221 -9.86 9.42 4.19
CA ASP A 221 -11.20 8.93 4.50
C ASP A 221 -11.15 7.61 5.27
N GLY A 222 -12.30 7.14 5.75
CA GLY A 222 -12.43 5.87 6.43
C GLY A 222 -12.84 5.97 7.91
N PRO A 223 -13.29 4.86 8.50
CA PRO A 223 -13.79 4.83 9.88
C PRO A 223 -12.72 5.14 10.93
N GLY A 224 -11.44 4.97 10.61
CA GLY A 224 -10.34 5.34 11.50
C GLY A 224 -10.29 6.83 11.84
N LEU A 225 -10.82 7.70 10.94
CA LEU A 225 -10.90 9.14 11.18
C LEU A 225 -11.94 9.54 12.24
N THR A 226 -12.82 8.62 12.69
CA THR A 226 -13.72 8.88 13.82
C THR A 226 -12.98 8.99 15.16
N HIS A 227 -11.75 8.53 15.22
CA HIS A 227 -10.88 8.76 16.35
C HIS A 227 -10.30 10.19 16.29
N ASN A 228 -10.57 10.97 17.30
CA ASN A 228 -10.23 12.40 17.34
C ASN A 228 -8.75 12.67 17.10
N ASP A 229 -7.85 11.89 17.68
CA ASP A 229 -6.40 12.01 17.49
C ASP A 229 -6.02 11.86 16.01
N THR A 230 -6.48 10.81 15.33
CA THR A 230 -6.19 10.58 13.92
C THR A 230 -6.70 11.71 13.01
N TRP A 231 -7.89 12.23 13.31
CA TRP A 231 -8.47 13.35 12.56
C TRP A 231 -7.71 14.66 12.79
N TYR A 232 -7.40 15.00 14.05
CA TYR A 232 -6.65 16.22 14.39
C TYR A 232 -5.25 16.22 13.77
N GLU A 233 -4.55 15.10 13.82
CA GLU A 233 -3.25 14.96 13.20
C GLU A 233 -3.30 15.16 11.68
N THR A 234 -4.30 14.59 11.03
CA THR A 234 -4.53 14.79 9.60
C THR A 234 -4.83 16.26 9.28
N CYS A 235 -5.69 16.90 10.07
CA CYS A 235 -6.07 18.29 9.87
C CYS A 235 -4.95 19.29 10.17
N TYR A 236 -3.92 18.91 10.93
CA TYR A 236 -2.78 19.77 11.22
C TYR A 236 -2.04 20.26 9.96
N LEU A 237 -2.11 19.51 8.87
CA LEU A 237 -1.52 19.87 7.59
C LEU A 237 -2.34 20.91 6.83
N ASP A 238 -3.62 21.03 7.17
CA ASP A 238 -4.56 21.88 6.43
C ASP A 238 -4.20 23.37 6.57
N GLY A 239 -4.16 24.07 5.46
CA GLY A 239 -3.78 25.48 5.42
C GLY A 239 -2.29 25.77 5.49
N GLN A 240 -1.42 24.76 5.65
CA GLN A 240 0.02 24.96 5.59
C GLN A 240 0.43 25.55 4.23
N TRP A 241 1.65 26.08 4.19
CA TRP A 241 2.21 26.71 2.99
C TRP A 241 1.27 27.77 2.40
N ASP A 242 0.87 28.73 3.25
CA ASP A 242 -0.01 29.84 2.86
C ASP A 242 -1.34 29.42 2.20
N GLY A 243 -1.90 28.29 2.64
CA GLY A 243 -3.14 27.72 2.12
C GLY A 243 -2.98 26.85 0.87
N ASN A 244 -1.74 26.55 0.45
CA ASN A 244 -1.46 25.65 -0.68
C ASN A 244 -1.63 24.17 -0.33
N VAL A 245 -1.81 23.82 0.95
CA VAL A 245 -2.08 22.47 1.41
C VAL A 245 -3.53 22.37 1.86
N ARG A 246 -4.26 21.37 1.33
CA ARG A 246 -5.62 21.06 1.79
C ARG A 246 -5.77 19.59 2.13
N VAL A 247 -6.41 19.37 3.28
CA VAL A 247 -6.88 18.07 3.72
C VAL A 247 -8.35 17.95 3.41
N THR A 248 -8.79 16.88 2.79
CA THR A 248 -10.19 16.65 2.44
C THR A 248 -10.58 15.19 2.62
N THR A 249 -11.84 14.97 2.93
CA THR A 249 -12.53 13.68 2.72
C THR A 249 -13.25 13.71 1.38
N LEU A 250 -13.74 12.59 0.90
CA LEU A 250 -14.59 12.54 -0.29
C LEU A 250 -15.85 13.43 -0.10
N LYS A 251 -16.43 13.40 1.11
CA LYS A 251 -17.63 14.20 1.46
C LYS A 251 -17.37 15.71 1.45
N THR A 252 -16.16 16.15 1.77
CA THR A 252 -15.85 17.58 1.86
C THR A 252 -15.14 18.12 0.61
N ALA A 253 -14.87 17.28 -0.36
CA ALA A 253 -14.15 17.65 -1.57
C ALA A 253 -14.78 18.83 -2.32
N ASP A 254 -16.12 18.87 -2.45
CA ASP A 254 -16.87 19.94 -3.15
C ASP A 254 -16.57 21.35 -2.62
N ILE A 255 -16.42 21.48 -1.29
CA ILE A 255 -16.18 22.78 -0.66
C ILE A 255 -14.70 23.11 -0.50
N ARG A 256 -13.84 22.12 -0.60
CA ARG A 256 -12.40 22.27 -0.34
C ARG A 256 -11.56 22.33 -1.60
N ILE A 257 -11.87 21.54 -2.60
CA ILE A 257 -11.15 21.49 -3.86
C ILE A 257 -11.97 22.20 -4.93
N THR A 258 -11.76 23.50 -5.04
CA THR A 258 -12.56 24.38 -5.93
C THR A 258 -11.70 24.86 -7.13
N HIS A 259 -12.35 25.27 -8.22
CA HIS A 259 -11.69 25.92 -9.35
C HIS A 259 -10.79 27.07 -8.93
N ASN A 260 -11.30 27.96 -8.07
CA ASN A 260 -10.57 29.16 -7.62
C ASN A 260 -9.31 28.76 -6.83
N TRP A 261 -9.40 27.76 -5.97
CA TRP A 261 -8.25 27.30 -5.21
C TRP A 261 -7.19 26.61 -6.07
N LEU A 262 -7.58 25.85 -7.07
CA LEU A 262 -6.63 25.21 -7.99
C LEU A 262 -5.94 26.23 -8.89
N ARG A 263 -6.57 27.39 -9.16
CA ARG A 263 -6.01 28.46 -10.01
C ARG A 263 -5.19 29.49 -9.24
N SER A 264 -5.49 29.71 -7.95
CA SER A 264 -4.72 30.63 -7.10
C SER A 264 -3.30 30.10 -6.83
#